data_6dd1d870660c788c886b5040b39b27b1
#
_entry.id   6dd1d870660c788c886b5040b39b27b1
#
_cell.length_a   1.000
_cell.length_b   1.000
_cell.length_c   1.000
_cell.angle_alpha   90.00
_cell.angle_beta   90.00
_cell.angle_gamma   90.00
#
_symmetry.space_group_name_H-M   'P 1'
#
loop_
_entity.id
_entity.type
_entity.pdbx_description
1 polymer ?
#
loop_
_entity_poly.entity_id
_entity_poly.type
_entity_poly.pdbx_seq_one_letter_code
_entity_poly.pdbx_strand_id
1 'polypeptide(L)'
;VANFLHATLEEASLPQANRTGNSVVDLQRPVGFSDSDEPLVHFYLREAPPLFVWPNGVATRVHTYLYFDDREGLSFLWFSELQELEKNEKGKLEPEDESDLRKTPISSFCDEIFYCYYGDEDDKEGDIKEWKVEDDLEENIQSGKFRIPAFIKLVFRWEEEDLERTITLAVERIAPNGLEEDSF
;
A
#
# COMPACT_ATOMS: atom_id res chain seq x y z
N VAL A 1 8.91 -3.18 -14.18
CA VAL A 1 7.94 -2.65 -13.21
C VAL A 1 7.10 -3.79 -12.63
N ALA A 2 6.30 -4.54 -13.43
CA ALA A 2 5.37 -5.56 -12.92
C ALA A 2 6.02 -6.56 -11.97
N ASN A 3 7.09 -7.24 -12.40
CA ASN A 3 7.80 -8.23 -11.57
C ASN A 3 8.34 -7.62 -10.28
N PHE A 4 8.78 -6.37 -10.33
CA PHE A 4 9.27 -5.65 -9.15
C PHE A 4 8.13 -5.39 -8.16
N LEU A 5 7.00 -4.86 -8.62
CA LEU A 5 5.84 -4.59 -7.77
C LEU A 5 5.29 -5.86 -7.14
N HIS A 6 5.14 -6.94 -7.92
CA HIS A 6 4.68 -8.24 -7.40
C HIS A 6 5.66 -8.78 -6.35
N ALA A 7 6.96 -8.81 -6.66
CA ALA A 7 7.97 -9.31 -5.72
C ALA A 7 8.00 -8.48 -4.42
N THR A 8 7.92 -7.16 -4.53
CA THR A 8 7.91 -6.28 -3.35
C THR A 8 6.68 -6.53 -2.46
N LEU A 9 5.50 -6.71 -3.06
CA LEU A 9 4.29 -7.04 -2.30
C LEU A 9 4.34 -8.47 -1.73
N GLU A 10 4.97 -9.42 -2.42
CA GLU A 10 5.16 -10.79 -1.91
C GLU A 10 6.04 -10.85 -0.67
N GLU A 11 7.00 -9.94 -0.55
CA GLU A 11 7.88 -9.80 0.62
C GLU A 11 7.23 -9.04 1.78
N ALA A 12 6.04 -8.46 1.58
CA ALA A 12 5.32 -7.77 2.62
C ALA A 12 5.02 -8.70 3.80
N SER A 13 5.17 -8.18 5.01
CA SER A 13 5.04 -8.93 6.26
C SER A 13 4.40 -8.07 7.35
N LEU A 14 3.98 -8.68 8.44
CA LEU A 14 3.53 -7.93 9.62
C LEU A 14 4.73 -7.45 10.44
N PRO A 15 4.71 -6.20 10.95
CA PRO A 15 5.65 -5.75 11.97
C PRO A 15 5.64 -6.70 13.18
N GLN A 16 6.77 -6.86 13.86
CA GLN A 16 6.89 -7.81 14.97
C GLN A 16 5.89 -7.56 16.13
N ALA A 17 5.40 -6.35 16.27
CA ALA A 17 4.45 -5.95 17.31
C ALA A 17 2.99 -6.38 17.03
N ASN A 18 2.62 -6.70 15.77
CA ASN A 18 1.23 -6.90 15.34
C ASN A 18 1.01 -8.29 14.72
N ARG A 19 1.27 -9.37 15.48
CA ARG A 19 1.26 -10.74 14.94
C ARG A 19 -0.10 -11.43 14.88
N THR A 20 -1.19 -10.79 15.24
CA THR A 20 -2.50 -11.46 15.29
C THR A 20 -3.50 -10.86 14.33
N GLY A 21 -3.89 -11.66 13.31
CA GLY A 21 -5.13 -11.50 12.57
C GLY A 21 -5.25 -10.32 11.60
N ASN A 22 -4.19 -9.53 11.41
CA ASN A 22 -4.25 -8.36 10.54
C ASN A 22 -3.81 -8.70 9.11
N SER A 23 -4.38 -8.01 8.15
CA SER A 23 -3.89 -8.03 6.77
C SER A 23 -2.43 -7.58 6.71
N VAL A 24 -1.66 -8.18 5.81
CA VAL A 24 -0.27 -7.79 5.54
C VAL A 24 -0.18 -6.43 4.87
N VAL A 25 -1.25 -6.06 4.19
CA VAL A 25 -1.45 -4.76 3.54
C VAL A 25 -2.62 -4.07 4.23
N ASP A 26 -2.48 -2.81 4.52
CA ASP A 26 -3.52 -1.97 5.10
C ASP A 26 -3.57 -0.59 4.41
N LEU A 27 -4.48 0.25 4.87
CA LEU A 27 -4.63 1.62 4.40
C LEU A 27 -4.20 2.55 5.51
N GLN A 28 -3.14 3.31 5.29
CA GLN A 28 -2.61 4.26 6.26
C GLN A 28 -2.28 5.60 5.60
N ARG A 29 -2.52 6.67 6.34
CA ARG A 29 -2.03 7.99 5.96
C ARG A 29 -0.63 8.17 6.54
N PRO A 30 0.40 8.43 5.69
CA PRO A 30 1.73 8.74 6.19
C PRO A 30 1.68 10.01 7.05
N VAL A 31 2.32 9.98 8.21
CA VAL A 31 2.39 11.16 9.08
C VAL A 31 3.17 12.27 8.38
N GLY A 32 2.66 13.50 8.46
CA GLY A 32 3.29 14.66 7.83
C GLY A 32 3.03 14.80 6.32
N PHE A 33 2.42 13.80 5.69
CA PHE A 33 2.08 13.88 4.26
C PHE A 33 0.75 14.63 4.07
N SER A 34 0.80 15.78 3.39
CA SER A 34 -0.32 16.70 3.23
C SER A 34 -0.96 16.69 1.84
N ASP A 35 -0.35 16.00 0.88
CA ASP A 35 -0.77 16.06 -0.53
C ASP A 35 -2.07 15.30 -0.79
N SER A 36 -2.51 14.44 0.12
CA SER A 36 -3.76 13.70 -0.02
C SER A 36 -4.51 13.61 1.31
N ASP A 37 -5.82 13.84 1.25
CA ASP A 37 -6.73 13.56 2.38
C ASP A 37 -7.05 12.06 2.50
N GLU A 38 -6.75 11.26 1.50
CA GLU A 38 -6.96 9.83 1.48
C GLU A 38 -5.78 9.05 2.03
N PRO A 39 -6.03 7.87 2.65
CA PRO A 39 -4.96 6.97 3.03
C PRO A 39 -4.32 6.32 1.80
N LEU A 40 -3.07 5.92 1.93
CA LEU A 40 -2.35 5.17 0.91
C LEU A 40 -2.31 3.69 1.25
N VAL A 41 -2.16 2.85 0.25
CA VAL A 41 -1.89 1.42 0.43
C VAL A 41 -0.54 1.25 1.08
N HIS A 42 -0.54 0.72 2.30
CA HIS A 42 0.63 0.56 3.16
C HIS A 42 0.97 -0.91 3.35
N PHE A 43 2.25 -1.22 3.39
CA PHE A 43 2.79 -2.53 3.74
C PHE A 43 4.19 -2.39 4.36
N TYR A 44 4.55 -3.39 5.18
CA TYR A 44 5.81 -3.41 5.89
C TYR A 44 6.76 -4.42 5.26
N LEU A 45 8.02 -4.01 5.07
CA LEU A 45 9.11 -4.84 4.57
C LEU A 45 10.16 -5.04 5.65
N ARG A 46 10.61 -6.27 5.86
CA ARG A 46 11.74 -6.54 6.77
C ARG A 46 13.04 -5.99 6.23
N GLU A 47 13.19 -6.03 4.91
CA GLU A 47 14.34 -5.55 4.15
C GLU A 47 13.82 -4.84 2.90
N ALA A 48 14.36 -3.67 2.62
CA ALA A 48 13.97 -2.89 1.46
C ALA A 48 14.54 -3.49 0.16
N PRO A 49 13.79 -3.43 -0.94
CA PRO A 49 14.32 -3.81 -2.24
C PRO A 49 15.47 -2.89 -2.66
N PRO A 50 16.37 -3.35 -3.54
CA PRO A 50 17.59 -2.61 -3.93
C PRO A 50 17.35 -1.20 -4.49
N LEU A 51 16.14 -0.90 -4.96
CA LEU A 51 15.78 0.45 -5.45
C LEU A 51 15.61 1.48 -4.33
N PHE A 52 15.45 1.04 -3.08
CA PHE A 52 15.34 1.95 -1.94
C PHE A 52 16.74 2.36 -1.50
N VAL A 53 17.16 3.53 -1.93
CA VAL A 53 18.51 4.03 -1.66
C VAL A 53 18.64 4.46 -0.20
N TRP A 54 19.46 3.72 0.55
CA TRP A 54 19.80 4.01 1.93
C TRP A 54 21.29 4.34 2.06
N PRO A 55 21.70 5.41 2.75
CA PRO A 55 23.09 5.86 2.78
C PRO A 55 24.10 4.82 3.32
N ASN A 56 23.66 3.95 4.21
CA ASN A 56 24.51 3.03 4.97
C ASN A 56 24.28 1.55 4.63
N GLY A 57 23.77 1.24 3.44
CA GLY A 57 23.53 -0.14 3.01
C GLY A 57 22.06 -0.41 2.67
N VAL A 58 21.54 -1.56 3.10
CA VAL A 58 20.15 -1.94 2.86
C VAL A 58 19.27 -1.43 4.01
N ALA A 59 18.19 -0.72 3.68
CA ALA A 59 17.21 -0.31 4.66
C ALA A 59 16.43 -1.53 5.17
N THR A 60 16.23 -1.62 6.47
CA THR A 60 15.45 -2.69 7.11
C THR A 60 14.32 -2.08 7.92
N ARG A 61 13.29 -2.88 8.25
CA ARG A 61 12.10 -2.43 8.99
C ARG A 61 11.44 -1.23 8.33
N VAL A 62 11.05 -1.42 7.08
CA VAL A 62 10.60 -0.33 6.21
C VAL A 62 9.09 -0.32 6.12
N HIS A 63 8.50 0.80 6.45
CA HIS A 63 7.11 1.14 6.14
C HIS A 63 7.07 1.71 4.74
N THR A 64 6.24 1.16 3.87
CA THR A 64 6.17 1.49 2.46
C THR A 64 4.74 1.81 2.08
N TYR A 65 4.55 2.88 1.32
CA TYR A 65 3.27 3.36 0.83
C TYR A 65 3.30 3.41 -0.69
N LEU A 66 2.29 2.88 -1.34
CA LEU A 66 2.12 3.04 -2.78
C LEU A 66 1.51 4.42 -3.04
N TYR A 67 2.23 5.25 -3.78
CA TYR A 67 1.85 6.62 -4.07
C TYR A 67 1.76 6.84 -5.58
N PHE A 68 0.66 7.41 -6.01
CA PHE A 68 0.42 7.81 -7.39
C PHE A 68 0.17 9.31 -7.46
N ASP A 69 0.75 9.95 -8.45
CA ASP A 69 0.57 11.36 -8.77
C ASP A 69 0.42 11.51 -10.29
N ASP A 70 -0.58 12.26 -10.74
CA ASP A 70 -0.92 12.42 -12.15
C ASP A 70 0.23 12.96 -13.03
N ARG A 71 1.20 13.68 -12.42
CA ARG A 71 2.32 14.30 -13.12
C ARG A 71 3.60 13.49 -13.03
N GLU A 72 3.81 12.82 -11.91
CA GLU A 72 5.05 12.10 -11.62
C GLU A 72 4.91 10.59 -11.81
N GLY A 73 3.68 10.09 -11.88
CA GLY A 73 3.36 8.68 -11.99
C GLY A 73 3.49 7.93 -10.66
N LEU A 74 3.87 6.66 -10.73
CA LEU A 74 3.91 5.75 -9.61
C LEU A 74 5.24 5.85 -8.86
N SER A 75 5.16 5.94 -7.54
CA SER A 75 6.28 5.98 -6.61
C SER A 75 6.01 5.14 -5.36
N PHE A 76 7.05 4.79 -4.63
CA PHE A 76 6.93 4.39 -3.23
C PHE A 76 7.38 5.55 -2.34
N LEU A 77 6.54 5.89 -1.36
CA LEU A 77 6.96 6.65 -0.19
C LEU A 77 7.34 5.66 0.91
N TRP A 78 8.41 5.92 1.64
CA TRP A 78 8.86 4.96 2.66
C TRP A 78 9.73 5.61 3.72
N PHE A 79 9.77 4.97 4.89
CA PHE A 79 10.72 5.26 5.95
C PHE A 79 11.15 3.98 6.65
N SER A 80 12.30 4.00 7.30
CA SER A 80 12.80 2.90 8.12
C SER A 80 12.61 3.23 9.60
N GLU A 81 12.16 2.26 10.40
CA GLU A 81 12.14 2.39 11.87
C GLU A 81 13.54 2.61 12.48
N LEU A 82 14.61 2.37 11.71
CA LEU A 82 16.00 2.61 12.12
C LEU A 82 16.52 4.00 11.73
N GLN A 83 15.71 4.78 11.03
CA GLN A 83 15.96 6.19 10.79
C GLN A 83 15.92 6.94 12.12
N GLU A 84 16.65 8.04 12.23
CA GLU A 84 16.55 8.94 13.38
C GLU A 84 15.20 9.65 13.33
N LEU A 85 14.20 9.02 13.90
CA LEU A 85 12.85 9.53 14.04
C LEU A 85 12.58 9.86 15.49
N GLU A 86 11.84 10.92 15.74
CA GLU A 86 11.32 11.21 17.06
C GLU A 86 10.16 10.26 17.42
N LYS A 87 9.97 10.03 18.71
CA LYS A 87 8.84 9.23 19.18
C LYS A 87 7.63 10.13 19.34
N ASN A 88 6.54 9.79 18.68
CA ASN A 88 5.28 10.46 18.92
C ASN A 88 4.77 10.27 20.37
N GLU A 89 3.68 10.95 20.75
CA GLU A 89 3.08 10.87 22.09
C GLU A 89 2.71 9.44 22.51
N LYS A 90 2.53 8.51 21.55
CA LYS A 90 2.21 7.10 21.79
C LYS A 90 3.47 6.22 21.87
N GLY A 91 4.66 6.82 21.76
CA GLY A 91 5.94 6.11 21.78
C GLY A 91 6.28 5.35 20.51
N LYS A 92 5.55 5.58 19.42
CA LYS A 92 5.86 5.01 18.11
C LYS A 92 6.88 5.89 17.40
N LEU A 93 7.79 5.25 16.65
CA LEU A 93 8.69 5.89 15.71
C LEU A 93 7.92 6.12 14.41
N GLU A 94 7.56 7.35 14.14
CA GLU A 94 6.83 7.78 12.95
C GLU A 94 7.48 9.06 12.41
N PRO A 95 7.47 9.30 11.08
CA PRO A 95 7.88 10.57 10.52
C PRO A 95 7.12 11.73 11.17
N GLU A 96 7.80 12.85 11.43
CA GLU A 96 7.17 14.06 11.95
C GLU A 96 6.61 14.93 10.84
N ASP A 97 7.33 14.94 9.72
CA ASP A 97 6.97 15.70 8.54
C ASP A 97 7.33 14.95 7.26
N GLU A 98 6.99 15.52 6.12
CA GLU A 98 7.22 14.94 4.80
C GLU A 98 8.72 14.73 4.49
N SER A 99 9.61 15.51 5.09
CA SER A 99 11.06 15.39 4.87
C SER A 99 11.65 14.09 5.42
N ASP A 100 10.95 13.45 6.35
CA ASP A 100 11.31 12.14 6.89
C ASP A 100 10.92 10.99 5.96
N LEU A 101 9.98 11.23 5.05
CA LEU A 101 9.58 10.27 4.03
C LEU A 101 10.55 10.31 2.85
N ARG A 102 11.00 9.14 2.44
CA ARG A 102 11.78 8.97 1.23
C ARG A 102 10.87 8.59 0.08
N LYS A 103 11.12 9.16 -1.10
CA LYS A 103 10.39 8.85 -2.32
C LYS A 103 11.29 8.07 -3.28
N THR A 104 10.82 6.93 -3.74
CA THR A 104 11.47 6.13 -4.78
C THR A 104 10.57 6.05 -6.00
N PRO A 105 10.90 6.74 -7.10
CA PRO A 105 10.12 6.66 -8.33
C PRO A 105 10.17 5.24 -8.91
N ILE A 106 9.02 4.73 -9.34
CA ILE A 106 8.86 3.40 -9.94
C ILE A 106 8.62 3.51 -11.44
N SER A 107 7.71 4.38 -11.86
CA SER A 107 7.41 4.61 -13.26
C SER A 107 6.65 5.91 -13.49
N SER A 108 7.21 6.78 -14.32
CA SER A 108 6.52 7.97 -14.81
C SER A 108 5.48 7.68 -15.91
N PHE A 109 5.43 6.44 -16.40
CA PHE A 109 4.43 6.01 -17.40
C PHE A 109 3.15 5.46 -16.75
N CYS A 110 3.05 5.39 -15.43
CA CYS A 110 1.80 5.08 -14.76
C CYS A 110 0.88 6.29 -14.89
N ASP A 111 -0.25 6.08 -15.54
CA ASP A 111 -1.18 7.13 -15.93
C ASP A 111 -2.46 7.10 -15.10
N GLU A 112 -2.87 5.91 -14.67
CA GLU A 112 -4.08 5.73 -13.88
C GLU A 112 -3.88 4.62 -12.83
N ILE A 113 -4.56 4.77 -11.69
CA ILE A 113 -4.72 3.78 -10.65
C ILE A 113 -6.20 3.52 -10.41
N PHE A 114 -6.58 2.25 -10.25
CA PHE A 114 -7.94 1.86 -9.90
C PHE A 114 -7.93 0.86 -8.75
N TYR A 115 -8.96 0.93 -7.94
CA TYR A 115 -9.20 0.05 -6.79
C TYR A 115 -10.34 -0.90 -7.11
N CYS A 116 -10.10 -2.21 -6.99
CA CYS A 116 -11.07 -3.23 -7.36
C CYS A 116 -11.63 -3.91 -6.10
N TYR A 117 -12.93 -3.85 -5.94
CA TYR A 117 -13.67 -4.42 -4.80
C TYR A 117 -14.57 -5.56 -5.27
N TYR A 118 -14.79 -6.53 -4.41
CA TYR A 118 -15.75 -7.62 -4.65
C TYR A 118 -16.94 -7.48 -3.73
N GLY A 119 -18.11 -7.19 -4.30
CA GLY A 119 -19.35 -6.91 -3.57
C GLY A 119 -19.33 -5.55 -2.87
N ASP A 120 -20.43 -5.23 -2.21
CA ASP A 120 -20.63 -4.07 -1.36
C ASP A 120 -20.45 -4.41 0.12
N GLU A 121 -20.12 -3.42 0.95
CA GLU A 121 -20.08 -3.62 2.42
C GLU A 121 -21.44 -3.98 3.01
N ASP A 122 -22.53 -3.51 2.39
CA ASP A 122 -23.90 -3.75 2.84
C ASP A 122 -24.52 -5.04 2.29
N ASP A 123 -23.77 -5.81 1.49
CA ASP A 123 -24.22 -7.08 0.91
C ASP A 123 -24.57 -8.09 2.00
N LYS A 124 -25.77 -8.67 1.90
CA LYS A 124 -26.24 -9.71 2.79
C LYS A 124 -25.80 -11.09 2.31
N GLU A 125 -25.81 -12.03 3.23
CA GLU A 125 -25.58 -13.44 2.90
C GLU A 125 -26.61 -13.92 1.87
N GLY A 126 -26.13 -14.30 0.67
CA GLY A 126 -26.96 -14.74 -0.46
C GLY A 126 -27.15 -13.70 -1.57
N ASP A 127 -26.68 -12.48 -1.40
CA ASP A 127 -26.69 -11.48 -2.46
C ASP A 127 -25.65 -11.83 -3.56
N ILE A 128 -25.98 -11.47 -4.79
CA ILE A 128 -25.05 -11.63 -5.93
C ILE A 128 -24.00 -10.53 -5.83
N LYS A 129 -22.75 -10.93 -5.60
CA LYS A 129 -21.62 -10.01 -5.52
C LYS A 129 -21.01 -9.81 -6.90
N GLU A 130 -20.74 -8.56 -7.24
CA GLU A 130 -20.11 -8.18 -8.49
C GLU A 130 -18.77 -7.46 -8.23
N TRP A 131 -17.89 -7.45 -9.24
CA TRP A 131 -16.68 -6.68 -9.19
C TRP A 131 -16.97 -5.21 -9.50
N LYS A 132 -16.43 -4.34 -8.65
CA LYS A 132 -16.43 -2.90 -8.84
C LYS A 132 -15.01 -2.42 -9.09
N VAL A 133 -14.87 -1.39 -9.93
CA VAL A 133 -13.60 -0.75 -10.26
C VAL A 133 -13.82 0.75 -10.06
N GLU A 134 -13.13 1.31 -9.09
CA GLU A 134 -13.25 2.70 -8.66
C GLU A 134 -11.90 3.40 -8.84
N ASP A 135 -11.92 4.68 -9.15
CA ASP A 135 -10.74 5.55 -9.24
C ASP A 135 -10.30 6.08 -7.86
N ASP A 136 -11.23 6.10 -6.89
CA ASP A 136 -10.97 6.49 -5.51
C ASP A 136 -11.14 5.30 -4.55
N LEU A 137 -10.58 5.43 -3.34
CA LEU A 137 -10.79 4.46 -2.28
C LEU A 137 -12.22 4.53 -1.73
N GLU A 138 -12.89 3.38 -1.62
CA GLU A 138 -14.24 3.28 -1.06
C GLU A 138 -14.22 3.57 0.45
N GLU A 139 -14.88 4.67 0.85
CA GLU A 139 -15.05 5.03 2.27
C GLU A 139 -16.42 4.55 2.78
N ASN A 140 -16.42 3.83 3.90
CA ASN A 140 -17.64 3.50 4.61
C ASN A 140 -18.21 4.74 5.29
N ILE A 141 -19.35 5.22 4.80
CA ILE A 141 -20.00 6.44 5.27
C ILE A 141 -20.37 6.39 6.77
N GLN A 142 -20.63 5.20 7.31
CA GLN A 142 -21.06 5.04 8.71
C GLN A 142 -19.88 5.04 9.67
N SER A 143 -18.77 4.44 9.29
CA SER A 143 -17.59 4.27 10.15
C SER A 143 -16.47 5.27 9.87
N GLY A 144 -16.50 5.96 8.74
CA GLY A 144 -15.39 6.82 8.27
C GLY A 144 -14.10 6.01 8.00
N LYS A 145 -14.22 4.71 7.76
CA LYS A 145 -13.09 3.85 7.46
C LYS A 145 -13.07 3.51 5.98
N PHE A 146 -11.87 3.50 5.42
CA PHE A 146 -11.66 3.05 4.05
C PHE A 146 -11.60 1.52 3.97
N ARG A 147 -12.20 0.98 2.92
CA ARG A 147 -12.20 -0.44 2.61
C ARG A 147 -10.91 -0.81 1.88
N ILE A 148 -10.29 -1.91 2.29
CA ILE A 148 -9.10 -2.43 1.58
C ILE A 148 -9.58 -3.06 0.26
N PRO A 149 -9.04 -2.63 -0.91
CA PRO A 149 -9.38 -3.25 -2.18
C PRO A 149 -8.80 -4.66 -2.28
N ALA A 150 -9.49 -5.56 -2.97
CA ALA A 150 -8.97 -6.89 -3.27
C ALA A 150 -7.79 -6.82 -4.24
N PHE A 151 -7.86 -5.91 -5.21
CA PHE A 151 -6.82 -5.66 -6.19
C PHE A 151 -6.65 -4.17 -6.45
N ILE A 152 -5.42 -3.80 -6.82
CA ILE A 152 -5.09 -2.51 -7.43
C ILE A 152 -4.77 -2.77 -8.90
N LYS A 153 -5.38 -2.00 -9.79
CA LYS A 153 -5.12 -2.01 -11.22
C LYS A 153 -4.34 -0.75 -11.58
N LEU A 154 -3.16 -0.91 -12.14
CA LEU A 154 -2.29 0.18 -12.60
C LEU A 154 -2.27 0.17 -14.13
N VAL A 155 -2.52 1.32 -14.74
CA VAL A 155 -2.48 1.52 -16.19
C VAL A 155 -1.23 2.33 -16.55
N PHE A 156 -0.44 1.79 -17.45
CA PHE A 156 0.79 2.41 -17.94
C PHE A 156 0.59 2.75 -19.40
N ARG A 157 0.82 4.02 -19.77
CA ARG A 157 0.71 4.49 -21.13
C ARG A 157 2.03 5.06 -21.64
N TRP A 158 2.32 4.75 -22.89
CA TRP A 158 3.39 5.38 -23.64
C TRP A 158 2.79 5.97 -24.92
N GLU A 159 2.46 7.25 -24.85
CA GLU A 159 1.73 7.96 -25.88
C GLU A 159 2.45 7.95 -27.24
N GLU A 160 3.79 8.06 -27.25
CA GLU A 160 4.57 8.09 -28.49
C GLU A 160 4.44 6.80 -29.33
N GLU A 161 4.19 5.67 -28.71
CA GLU A 161 4.05 4.37 -29.37
C GLU A 161 2.61 3.82 -29.32
N ASP A 162 1.64 4.59 -28.83
CA ASP A 162 0.26 4.15 -28.62
C ASP A 162 0.20 2.81 -27.86
N LEU A 163 1.02 2.67 -26.86
CA LEU A 163 1.17 1.45 -26.07
C LEU A 163 0.55 1.61 -24.68
N GLU A 164 -0.41 0.74 -24.39
CA GLU A 164 -1.00 0.61 -23.07
C GLU A 164 -0.71 -0.76 -22.47
N ARG A 165 -0.42 -0.79 -21.18
CA ARG A 165 -0.23 -2.01 -20.38
C ARG A 165 -0.89 -1.86 -19.01
N THR A 166 -1.60 -2.88 -18.60
CA THR A 166 -2.24 -2.94 -17.29
C THR A 166 -1.54 -3.97 -16.42
N ILE A 167 -1.33 -3.63 -15.15
CA ILE A 167 -0.81 -4.52 -14.10
C ILE A 167 -1.88 -4.59 -13.01
N THR A 168 -2.20 -5.79 -12.56
CA THR A 168 -3.12 -6.01 -11.42
C THR A 168 -2.34 -6.59 -10.25
N LEU A 169 -2.39 -5.91 -9.11
CA LEU A 169 -1.72 -6.31 -7.87
C LEU A 169 -2.75 -6.81 -6.87
N ALA A 170 -2.60 -8.02 -6.35
CA ALA A 170 -3.42 -8.51 -5.25
C ALA A 170 -3.00 -7.83 -3.95
N VAL A 171 -3.95 -7.18 -3.28
CA VAL A 171 -3.73 -6.39 -2.05
C VAL A 171 -4.23 -7.15 -0.83
N GLU A 172 -5.40 -7.77 -0.93
CA GLU A 172 -5.96 -8.55 0.17
C GLU A 172 -5.12 -9.80 0.41
N ARG A 173 -4.35 -9.80 1.48
CA ARG A 173 -3.49 -10.91 1.88
C ARG A 173 -3.61 -11.14 3.38
N ILE A 174 -3.94 -12.36 3.75
CA ILE A 174 -3.93 -12.82 5.13
C ILE A 174 -2.50 -13.29 5.45
N ALA A 175 -1.96 -12.85 6.59
CA ALA A 175 -0.64 -13.31 7.02
C ALA A 175 -0.63 -14.85 7.16
N PRO A 176 0.45 -15.54 6.76
CA PRO A 176 0.52 -17.01 6.80
C PRO A 176 0.22 -17.65 8.17
N ASN A 177 0.32 -16.88 9.24
CA ASN A 177 0.03 -17.31 10.62
C ASN A 177 -1.36 -16.89 11.11
N GLY A 178 -2.20 -16.32 10.24
CA GLY A 178 -3.56 -15.89 10.53
C GLY A 178 -4.64 -16.95 10.22
N LEU A 179 -4.26 -18.20 10.08
CA LEU A 179 -5.23 -19.29 10.14
C LEU A 179 -5.78 -19.30 11.56
N GLU A 180 -7.04 -18.93 11.71
CA GLU A 180 -7.79 -19.24 12.91
C GLU A 180 -7.58 -20.72 13.20
N GLU A 181 -7.00 -21.04 14.34
CA GLU A 181 -7.11 -22.38 14.87
C GLU A 181 -8.61 -22.60 15.10
N ASP A 182 -9.26 -23.31 14.15
CA ASP A 182 -10.58 -23.84 14.37
C ASP A 182 -10.52 -24.63 15.65
N SER A 183 -11.06 -24.04 16.72
CA SER A 183 -11.24 -24.70 17.99
C SER A 183 -12.19 -25.88 17.79
N PHE A 184 -11.61 -27.08 17.75
CA PHE A 184 -12.35 -28.32 17.89
C PHE A 184 -12.93 -28.48 19.29
#